data_b076459901730468f46e2dad90f951c1
#
_entry.id   b076459901730468f46e2dad90f951c1
#
_cell.length_a   1.000
_cell.length_b   1.000
_cell.length_c   1.000
_cell.angle_alpha   90.00
_cell.angle_beta   90.00
_cell.angle_gamma   90.00
#
_symmetry.space_group_name_H-M   'P 1'
#
loop_
_entity.id
_entity.type
_entity.pdbx_description
1 polymer ?
#
loop_
_entity_poly.entity_id
_entity_poly.type
_entity_poly.pdbx_seq_one_letter_code
_entity_poly.pdbx_strand_id
1 'polypeptide(L)'
;GTAPHAQIIVAKVASDKDGSIPDNTVLAALDDAVVIKPDSINLSLGEDAGMGTEAGTVYSEVYKNLAKAGVTVNAAAGNSYSSAYSNYSGKNKPFATDPDAGTLSEPASYSSTLAVASVNNQDALPYLTVGEHQVVYQKARGLKDAVVPSLLDIEEGTYALVYAGIGDGAALSALTAEHPGDLSKVIVLEDRGGSDSATGADMTHEAKVKGLTQLTSKPAALIIGDSETAENPYVATIEATH
;
A
#
# COMPACT_ATOMS: atom_id res chain seq x y z
N GLY A 1 1.19 0.73 -23.08
CA GLY A 1 0.46 -0.34 -22.40
C GLY A 1 0.59 -1.67 -23.12
N THR A 2 0.32 -2.76 -22.42
CA THR A 2 0.42 -4.12 -22.96
C THR A 2 -0.72 -4.48 -23.92
N ALA A 3 -1.85 -3.79 -23.83
CA ALA A 3 -3.02 -4.01 -24.69
C ALA A 3 -3.59 -2.66 -25.22
N PRO A 4 -2.92 -2.00 -26.17
CA PRO A 4 -3.26 -0.64 -26.60
C PRO A 4 -4.60 -0.54 -27.35
N HIS A 5 -5.15 -1.64 -27.82
CA HIS A 5 -6.41 -1.69 -28.55
C HIS A 5 -7.57 -2.29 -27.74
N ALA A 6 -7.37 -2.56 -26.44
CA ALA A 6 -8.44 -3.03 -25.59
C ALA A 6 -9.52 -1.95 -25.39
N GLN A 7 -10.77 -2.36 -25.44
CA GLN A 7 -11.89 -1.53 -25.01
C GLN A 7 -12.03 -1.63 -23.50
N ILE A 8 -12.12 -0.49 -22.83
CA ILE A 8 -12.19 -0.45 -21.36
C ILE A 8 -13.60 -0.03 -20.94
N ILE A 9 -14.20 -0.83 -20.08
CA ILE A 9 -15.44 -0.52 -19.37
C ILE A 9 -15.06 -0.24 -17.91
N VAL A 10 -15.49 0.90 -17.38
CA VAL A 10 -15.23 1.27 -15.99
C VAL A 10 -16.53 1.21 -15.21
N ALA A 11 -16.57 0.34 -14.21
CA ALA A 11 -17.63 0.31 -13.22
C ALA A 11 -17.13 0.96 -11.92
N LYS A 12 -17.68 2.13 -11.59
CA LYS A 12 -17.32 2.84 -10.37
C LYS A 12 -18.13 2.29 -9.21
N VAL A 13 -17.47 1.61 -8.28
CA VAL A 13 -18.08 0.98 -7.10
C VAL A 13 -17.75 1.70 -5.79
N ALA A 14 -16.74 2.56 -5.80
CA ALA A 14 -16.35 3.34 -4.63
C ALA A 14 -17.17 4.62 -4.48
N SER A 15 -17.49 4.96 -3.24
CA SER A 15 -18.13 6.21 -2.85
C SER A 15 -17.24 7.42 -3.06
N ASP A 16 -17.76 8.50 -3.64
CA ASP A 16 -17.04 9.78 -3.76
C ASP A 16 -16.83 10.48 -2.42
N LYS A 17 -17.65 10.14 -1.44
CA LYS A 17 -17.68 10.83 -0.16
C LYS A 17 -16.55 10.40 0.76
N ASP A 18 -16.28 9.10 0.82
CA ASP A 18 -15.41 8.50 1.82
C ASP A 18 -14.53 7.36 1.27
N GLY A 19 -14.61 7.08 -0.04
CA GLY A 19 -13.85 6.00 -0.68
C GLY A 19 -14.32 4.59 -0.32
N SER A 20 -15.36 4.46 0.50
CA SER A 20 -15.89 3.15 0.86
C SER A 20 -16.40 2.38 -0.36
N ILE A 21 -16.28 1.07 -0.32
CA ILE A 21 -16.72 0.17 -1.40
C ILE A 21 -17.80 -0.77 -0.83
N PRO A 22 -19.07 -0.35 -0.88
CA PRO A 22 -20.13 -1.21 -0.38
C PRO A 22 -20.33 -2.46 -1.23
N ASP A 23 -20.53 -3.59 -0.59
CA ASP A 23 -20.71 -4.89 -1.23
C ASP A 23 -21.80 -4.90 -2.30
N ASN A 24 -22.91 -4.26 -2.02
CA ASN A 24 -24.03 -4.19 -2.95
C ASN A 24 -23.68 -3.47 -4.25
N THR A 25 -22.76 -2.50 -4.23
CA THR A 25 -22.32 -1.82 -5.45
C THR A 25 -21.38 -2.69 -6.27
N VAL A 26 -20.53 -3.46 -5.62
CA VAL A 26 -19.68 -4.46 -6.28
C VAL A 26 -20.53 -5.54 -6.92
N LEU A 27 -21.47 -6.11 -6.17
CA LEU A 27 -22.38 -7.14 -6.69
C LEU A 27 -23.20 -6.66 -7.89
N ALA A 28 -23.73 -5.43 -7.84
CA ALA A 28 -24.47 -4.85 -8.96
C ALA A 28 -23.60 -4.74 -10.23
N ALA A 29 -22.34 -4.26 -10.08
CA ALA A 29 -21.41 -4.17 -11.20
C ALA A 29 -21.03 -5.53 -11.80
N LEU A 30 -20.89 -6.55 -10.95
CA LEU A 30 -20.60 -7.91 -11.39
C LEU A 30 -21.82 -8.56 -12.08
N ASP A 31 -23.03 -8.27 -11.61
CA ASP A 31 -24.28 -8.75 -12.24
C ASP A 31 -24.46 -8.12 -13.64
N ASP A 32 -24.21 -6.84 -13.77
CA ASP A 32 -24.14 -6.17 -15.08
C ASP A 32 -23.09 -6.81 -16.00
N ALA A 33 -21.94 -7.19 -15.45
CA ALA A 33 -20.89 -7.83 -16.22
C ALA A 33 -21.28 -9.22 -16.75
N VAL A 34 -22.16 -9.96 -16.08
CA VAL A 34 -22.72 -11.22 -16.61
C VAL A 34 -23.52 -10.97 -17.91
N VAL A 35 -24.19 -9.82 -18.01
CA VAL A 35 -24.95 -9.42 -19.20
C VAL A 35 -24.05 -8.87 -20.28
N ILE A 36 -23.13 -7.98 -19.93
CA ILE A 36 -22.20 -7.32 -20.85
C ILE A 36 -21.20 -8.31 -21.45
N LYS A 37 -20.77 -9.31 -20.65
CA LYS A 37 -19.79 -10.34 -21.01
C LYS A 37 -18.47 -9.76 -21.49
N PRO A 38 -17.75 -8.99 -20.66
CA PRO A 38 -16.39 -8.61 -21.00
C PRO A 38 -15.49 -9.84 -21.04
N ASP A 39 -14.41 -9.81 -21.78
CA ASP A 39 -13.43 -10.90 -21.82
C ASP A 39 -12.75 -11.11 -20.46
N SER A 40 -12.55 -10.01 -19.75
CA SER A 40 -11.84 -10.00 -18.45
C SER A 40 -12.33 -8.87 -17.55
N ILE A 41 -12.35 -9.15 -16.25
CA ILE A 41 -12.60 -8.19 -15.19
C ILE A 41 -11.33 -8.07 -14.34
N ASN A 42 -10.97 -6.85 -13.95
CA ASN A 42 -9.94 -6.57 -12.95
C ASN A 42 -10.58 -6.01 -11.68
N LEU A 43 -10.30 -6.65 -10.56
CA LEU A 43 -10.72 -6.24 -9.22
C LEU A 43 -9.48 -5.96 -8.37
N SER A 44 -9.02 -4.70 -8.37
CA SER A 44 -7.97 -4.23 -7.45
C SER A 44 -8.61 -3.76 -6.14
N LEU A 45 -9.42 -4.60 -5.55
CA LEU A 45 -10.14 -4.42 -4.29
C LEU A 45 -10.33 -5.77 -3.61
N GLY A 46 -10.62 -5.74 -2.32
CA GLY A 46 -10.90 -6.95 -1.56
C GLY A 46 -10.88 -6.71 -0.06
N GLU A 47 -11.27 -7.72 0.68
CA GLU A 47 -11.20 -7.77 2.12
C GLU A 47 -10.12 -8.75 2.57
N ASP A 48 -9.43 -8.39 3.66
CA ASP A 48 -8.39 -9.23 4.23
C ASP A 48 -8.94 -10.53 4.83
N ALA A 49 -8.08 -11.54 4.90
CA ALA A 49 -8.41 -12.85 5.45
C ALA A 49 -9.60 -13.53 4.77
N GLY A 50 -9.61 -13.49 3.44
CA GLY A 50 -10.65 -14.13 2.63
C GLY A 50 -10.77 -15.61 2.95
N MET A 51 -11.96 -16.02 3.29
CA MET A 51 -12.30 -17.42 3.48
C MET A 51 -13.04 -17.90 2.23
N GLY A 52 -12.37 -18.67 1.39
CA GLY A 52 -12.97 -19.28 0.21
C GLY A 52 -14.10 -20.23 0.59
N THR A 53 -15.25 -19.68 0.92
CA THR A 53 -16.43 -20.50 1.18
C THR A 53 -17.09 -20.84 -0.13
N GLU A 54 -16.88 -22.05 -0.58
CA GLU A 54 -17.49 -22.55 -1.83
C GLU A 54 -19.00 -22.71 -1.73
N ALA A 55 -19.58 -22.68 -0.57
CA ALA A 55 -20.97 -23.05 -0.36
C ALA A 55 -21.86 -21.83 -0.11
N GLY A 56 -22.58 -21.42 -1.15
CA GLY A 56 -23.88 -20.77 -0.97
C GLY A 56 -23.90 -19.30 -0.58
N THR A 57 -22.78 -18.59 -0.69
CA THR A 57 -22.80 -17.13 -0.57
C THR A 57 -23.22 -16.51 -1.92
N VAL A 58 -23.91 -15.38 -1.85
CA VAL A 58 -24.30 -14.61 -3.05
C VAL A 58 -23.09 -14.31 -3.92
N TYR A 59 -21.96 -13.99 -3.31
CA TYR A 59 -20.70 -13.71 -3.99
C TYR A 59 -20.19 -14.92 -4.77
N SER A 60 -20.09 -16.07 -4.15
CA SER A 60 -19.58 -17.27 -4.85
C SER A 60 -20.44 -17.65 -6.06
N GLU A 61 -21.74 -17.43 -5.99
CA GLU A 61 -22.63 -17.68 -7.13
C GLU A 61 -22.45 -16.67 -8.27
N VAL A 62 -22.25 -15.40 -7.96
CA VAL A 62 -21.98 -14.37 -8.98
C VAL A 62 -20.68 -14.67 -9.72
N TYR A 63 -19.58 -14.99 -9.00
CA TYR A 63 -18.31 -15.34 -9.63
C TYR A 63 -18.40 -16.63 -10.46
N LYS A 64 -19.13 -17.63 -9.98
CA LYS A 64 -19.42 -18.84 -10.78
C LYS A 64 -20.23 -18.55 -12.05
N ASN A 65 -21.16 -17.60 -11.98
CA ASN A 65 -21.94 -17.20 -13.14
C ASN A 65 -21.10 -16.45 -14.17
N LEU A 66 -20.18 -15.59 -13.73
CA LEU A 66 -19.20 -14.95 -14.59
C LEU A 66 -18.31 -15.99 -15.29
N ALA A 67 -17.78 -16.94 -14.54
CA ALA A 67 -16.97 -18.02 -15.10
C ALA A 67 -17.77 -18.86 -16.14
N LYS A 68 -19.04 -19.20 -15.86
CA LYS A 68 -19.92 -19.87 -16.82
C LYS A 68 -20.20 -19.02 -18.06
N ALA A 69 -20.23 -17.69 -17.92
CA ALA A 69 -20.38 -16.77 -19.04
C ALA A 69 -19.10 -16.61 -19.88
N GLY A 70 -17.99 -17.23 -19.47
CA GLY A 70 -16.69 -17.14 -20.12
C GLY A 70 -15.87 -15.91 -19.74
N VAL A 71 -16.24 -15.24 -18.67
CA VAL A 71 -15.56 -14.02 -18.17
C VAL A 71 -14.45 -14.41 -17.20
N THR A 72 -13.23 -13.97 -17.47
CA THR A 72 -12.10 -14.16 -16.55
C THR A 72 -12.10 -13.05 -15.51
N VAL A 73 -12.11 -13.41 -14.21
CA VAL A 73 -12.02 -12.44 -13.12
C VAL A 73 -10.64 -12.51 -12.49
N ASN A 74 -9.89 -11.42 -12.60
CA ASN A 74 -8.58 -11.23 -11.95
C ASN A 74 -8.79 -10.41 -10.69
N ALA A 75 -8.44 -10.97 -9.55
CA ALA A 75 -8.61 -10.32 -8.25
C ALA A 75 -7.25 -10.14 -7.55
N ALA A 76 -7.06 -9.00 -6.91
CA ALA A 76 -5.86 -8.74 -6.12
C ALA A 76 -5.75 -9.76 -4.97
N ALA A 77 -4.59 -10.38 -4.83
CA ALA A 77 -4.34 -11.36 -3.76
C ALA A 77 -4.35 -10.73 -2.35
N GLY A 78 -4.26 -9.40 -2.27
CA GLY A 78 -4.29 -8.64 -1.02
C GLY A 78 -2.94 -8.12 -0.58
N ASN A 79 -2.95 -7.37 0.52
CA ASN A 79 -1.78 -6.73 1.10
C ASN A 79 -1.44 -7.30 2.49
N SER A 80 -2.21 -8.25 2.99
CA SER A 80 -1.98 -8.86 4.29
C SER A 80 -0.87 -9.89 4.21
N TYR A 81 0.06 -9.79 5.14
CA TYR A 81 1.16 -10.75 5.24
C TYR A 81 0.66 -12.10 5.74
N SER A 82 -0.23 -12.06 6.72
CA SER A 82 -0.84 -13.25 7.32
C SER A 82 -2.14 -12.86 8.02
N SER A 83 -3.13 -13.72 8.00
CA SER A 83 -4.38 -13.53 8.77
C SER A 83 -4.14 -13.46 10.28
N ALA A 84 -3.03 -14.02 10.76
CA ALA A 84 -2.64 -13.97 12.17
C ALA A 84 -1.96 -12.65 12.55
N TYR A 85 -1.40 -11.90 11.61
CA TYR A 85 -0.54 -10.78 11.92
C TYR A 85 -1.11 -9.44 11.57
N SER A 86 -1.93 -9.27 10.61
CA SER A 86 -2.31 -7.94 10.32
C SER A 86 -3.36 -7.83 9.27
N ASN A 87 -4.25 -7.13 9.66
CA ASN A 87 -5.01 -6.25 8.84
C ASN A 87 -4.56 -4.82 9.16
N TYR A 88 -5.14 -3.85 8.51
CA TYR A 88 -4.91 -2.42 8.74
C TYR A 88 -5.08 -1.97 10.20
N SER A 89 -5.71 -2.76 11.04
CA SER A 89 -5.92 -2.42 12.44
C SER A 89 -4.79 -2.90 13.36
N GLY A 90 -3.82 -3.66 12.87
CA GLY A 90 -2.69 -4.17 13.64
C GLY A 90 -3.08 -5.00 14.87
N LYS A 91 -4.31 -5.52 14.91
CA LYS A 91 -4.87 -6.15 16.11
C LYS A 91 -4.85 -7.67 16.09
N ASN A 92 -4.48 -8.27 14.99
CA ASN A 92 -4.43 -9.71 14.87
C ASN A 92 -3.26 -10.26 15.68
N LYS A 93 -3.54 -11.23 16.49
CA LYS A 93 -2.52 -11.92 17.28
C LYS A 93 -2.22 -13.29 16.70
N PRO A 94 -0.97 -13.75 16.76
CA PRO A 94 -0.54 -15.00 16.13
C PRO A 94 -1.01 -16.23 16.92
N PHE A 95 -2.32 -16.42 17.02
CA PHE A 95 -2.88 -17.61 17.68
C PHE A 95 -3.20 -18.75 16.72
N ALA A 96 -3.07 -18.52 15.41
CA ALA A 96 -3.30 -19.56 14.43
C ALA A 96 -2.14 -20.56 14.42
N THR A 97 -2.46 -21.84 14.41
CA THR A 97 -1.47 -22.92 14.23
C THR A 97 -0.94 -22.96 12.80
N ASP A 98 -1.67 -22.39 11.85
CA ASP A 98 -1.28 -22.17 10.48
C ASP A 98 -1.36 -20.66 10.18
N PRO A 99 -0.23 -19.94 10.26
CA PRO A 99 -0.22 -18.49 10.04
C PRO A 99 -0.46 -18.09 8.58
N ASP A 100 -0.35 -19.03 7.64
CA ASP A 100 -0.54 -18.77 6.22
C ASP A 100 -2.01 -18.92 5.80
N ALA A 101 -2.85 -19.47 6.66
CA ALA A 101 -4.28 -19.59 6.39
C ALA A 101 -4.93 -18.20 6.31
N GLY A 102 -5.71 -17.96 5.25
CA GLY A 102 -6.42 -16.70 5.06
C GLY A 102 -5.53 -15.51 4.67
N THR A 103 -4.35 -15.75 4.11
CA THR A 103 -3.47 -14.68 3.58
C THR A 103 -3.98 -14.09 2.28
N LEU A 104 -4.80 -14.81 1.52
CA LEU A 104 -5.47 -14.29 0.35
C LEU A 104 -6.68 -13.45 0.75
N SER A 105 -6.81 -12.29 0.10
CA SER A 105 -8.01 -11.46 0.21
C SER A 105 -9.19 -12.12 -0.48
N GLU A 106 -10.39 -11.81 -0.04
CA GLU A 106 -11.61 -12.04 -0.79
C GLU A 106 -11.79 -10.90 -1.80
N PRO A 107 -12.12 -11.13 -3.12
CA PRO A 107 -12.57 -12.38 -3.70
C PRO A 107 -11.47 -13.26 -4.31
N ALA A 108 -10.19 -12.94 -4.16
CA ALA A 108 -9.11 -13.76 -4.73
C ALA A 108 -9.07 -15.20 -4.17
N SER A 109 -9.68 -15.42 -3.02
CA SER A 109 -9.82 -16.74 -2.39
C SER A 109 -10.89 -17.63 -3.02
N TYR A 110 -11.72 -17.12 -3.92
CA TYR A 110 -12.74 -17.94 -4.59
C TYR A 110 -12.16 -18.78 -5.74
N SER A 111 -12.60 -20.02 -5.87
CA SER A 111 -12.12 -20.96 -6.88
C SER A 111 -12.40 -20.55 -8.33
N SER A 112 -13.35 -19.62 -8.54
CA SER A 112 -13.73 -19.09 -9.86
C SER A 112 -13.05 -17.78 -10.22
N THR A 113 -12.10 -17.33 -9.41
CA THR A 113 -11.29 -16.13 -9.67
C THR A 113 -9.82 -16.49 -9.86
N LEU A 114 -9.08 -15.62 -10.51
CA LEU A 114 -7.63 -15.71 -10.63
C LEU A 114 -7.00 -14.74 -9.62
N ALA A 115 -6.39 -15.27 -8.57
CA ALA A 115 -5.64 -14.48 -7.61
C ALA A 115 -4.35 -13.95 -8.24
N VAL A 116 -4.16 -12.63 -8.20
CA VAL A 116 -2.99 -11.96 -8.76
C VAL A 116 -2.20 -11.33 -7.64
N ALA A 117 -1.02 -11.88 -7.37
CA ALA A 117 -0.09 -11.36 -6.37
C ALA A 117 1.08 -10.62 -7.02
N SER A 118 1.68 -9.71 -6.27
CA SER A 118 2.91 -9.05 -6.67
C SER A 118 4.11 -9.94 -6.42
N VAL A 119 5.15 -9.75 -7.20
CA VAL A 119 6.46 -10.36 -6.98
C VAL A 119 7.53 -9.29 -7.04
N ASN A 120 8.49 -9.36 -6.13
CA ASN A 120 9.69 -8.55 -6.21
C ASN A 120 10.58 -9.09 -7.33
N ASN A 121 10.73 -8.30 -8.39
CA ASN A 121 11.60 -8.63 -9.52
C ASN A 121 13.03 -8.12 -9.26
N GLN A 122 13.57 -8.40 -8.08
CA GLN A 122 14.92 -8.03 -7.68
C GLN A 122 15.62 -9.22 -7.05
N ASP A 123 16.84 -9.49 -7.51
CA ASP A 123 17.69 -10.56 -6.95
C ASP A 123 18.21 -10.23 -5.54
N ALA A 124 18.20 -8.93 -5.19
CA ALA A 124 18.58 -8.45 -3.86
C ALA A 124 17.70 -7.24 -3.48
N LEU A 125 17.28 -7.17 -2.22
CA LEU A 125 16.64 -5.99 -1.67
C LEU A 125 17.71 -5.05 -1.12
N PRO A 126 17.64 -3.73 -1.39
CA PRO A 126 18.52 -2.77 -0.77
C PRO A 126 18.22 -2.68 0.73
N TYR A 127 19.22 -2.41 1.52
CA TYR A 127 19.08 -2.25 2.96
C TYR A 127 19.90 -1.07 3.49
N LEU A 128 19.45 -0.53 4.61
CA LEU A 128 20.18 0.41 5.43
C LEU A 128 20.77 -0.32 6.64
N THR A 129 21.92 0.09 7.10
CA THR A 129 22.45 -0.32 8.39
C THR A 129 22.18 0.79 9.40
N VAL A 130 21.42 0.49 10.43
CA VAL A 130 21.09 1.41 11.52
C VAL A 130 21.61 0.79 12.82
N GLY A 131 22.74 1.26 13.31
CA GLY A 131 23.46 0.61 14.41
C GLY A 131 23.89 -0.81 14.02
N GLU A 132 23.39 -1.82 14.72
CA GLU A 132 23.66 -3.24 14.45
C GLU A 132 22.57 -3.91 13.59
N HIS A 133 21.54 -3.17 13.19
CA HIS A 133 20.39 -3.71 12.47
C HIS A 133 20.44 -3.39 10.99
N GLN A 134 20.02 -4.34 10.16
CA GLN A 134 19.77 -4.13 8.76
C GLN A 134 18.27 -3.93 8.53
N VAL A 135 17.90 -2.82 7.92
CA VAL A 135 16.52 -2.48 7.57
C VAL A 135 16.39 -2.51 6.05
N VAL A 136 15.63 -3.46 5.56
CA VAL A 136 15.34 -3.58 4.13
C VAL A 136 14.37 -2.47 3.72
N TYR A 137 14.57 -1.90 2.53
CA TYR A 137 13.69 -0.87 2.02
C TYR A 137 13.32 -1.10 0.55
N GLN A 138 12.28 -0.45 0.11
CA GLN A 138 11.90 -0.38 -1.29
C GLN A 138 12.09 1.05 -1.79
N LYS A 139 12.55 1.17 -3.04
CA LYS A 139 12.63 2.48 -3.69
C LYS A 139 11.22 3.01 -3.96
N ALA A 140 10.99 4.27 -3.61
CA ALA A 140 9.80 4.97 -4.04
C ALA A 140 9.60 4.88 -5.55
N ARG A 141 8.40 4.58 -5.97
CA ARG A 141 8.01 4.71 -7.38
C ARG A 141 7.54 6.14 -7.58
N GLY A 142 8.14 6.81 -8.56
CA GLY A 142 7.91 8.22 -8.82
C GLY A 142 6.44 8.60 -8.85
N LEU A 143 6.10 9.60 -8.10
CA LEU A 143 4.85 10.31 -8.20
C LEU A 143 4.86 11.07 -9.53
N LYS A 144 3.91 10.77 -10.41
CA LYS A 144 3.64 11.47 -11.68
C LYS A 144 4.82 12.27 -12.22
N ASP A 145 5.63 11.64 -13.08
CA ASP A 145 6.71 12.28 -13.85
C ASP A 145 7.92 12.81 -13.06
N ALA A 146 7.97 12.67 -11.76
CA ALA A 146 9.14 12.99 -10.96
C ALA A 146 10.05 11.75 -10.80
N VAL A 147 11.31 11.91 -11.16
CA VAL A 147 12.34 10.94 -10.79
C VAL A 147 12.62 11.15 -9.30
N VAL A 148 12.15 10.23 -8.46
CA VAL A 148 12.46 10.25 -7.04
C VAL A 148 13.83 9.59 -6.86
N PRO A 149 14.84 10.32 -6.35
CA PRO A 149 16.15 9.75 -6.10
C PRO A 149 16.08 8.58 -5.10
N SER A 150 16.95 7.62 -5.27
CA SER A 150 17.08 6.51 -4.33
C SER A 150 17.96 6.92 -3.14
N LEU A 151 17.80 6.26 -2.01
CA LEU A 151 18.79 6.32 -0.93
C LEU A 151 20.21 5.94 -1.41
N LEU A 152 20.32 5.16 -2.48
CA LEU A 152 21.59 4.81 -3.10
C LEU A 152 22.23 5.98 -3.86
N ASP A 153 21.47 7.05 -4.11
CA ASP A 153 21.94 8.22 -4.85
C ASP A 153 22.49 9.32 -3.90
N ILE A 154 22.33 9.16 -2.57
CA ILE A 154 22.95 10.08 -1.60
C ILE A 154 24.43 9.73 -1.41
N GLU A 155 25.23 10.73 -1.06
CA GLU A 155 26.65 10.52 -0.78
C GLU A 155 26.87 9.50 0.35
N GLU A 156 27.92 8.68 0.22
CA GLU A 156 28.33 7.83 1.32
C GLU A 156 28.72 8.65 2.55
N GLY A 157 28.29 8.20 3.72
CA GLY A 157 28.58 8.92 4.94
C GLY A 157 27.71 8.51 6.12
N THR A 158 27.91 9.20 7.22
CA THR A 158 27.08 9.05 8.42
C THR A 158 25.98 10.10 8.44
N TYR A 159 24.78 9.65 8.66
CA TYR A 159 23.58 10.49 8.74
C TYR A 159 22.90 10.33 10.09
N ALA A 160 22.30 11.39 10.59
CA ALA A 160 21.39 11.31 11.72
C ALA A 160 20.03 10.82 11.22
N LEU A 161 19.45 9.80 11.86
CA LEU A 161 18.09 9.38 11.62
C LEU A 161 17.18 10.07 12.63
N VAL A 162 16.21 10.85 12.15
CA VAL A 162 15.33 11.66 12.99
C VAL A 162 13.88 11.33 12.70
N TYR A 163 13.15 10.95 13.74
CA TYR A 163 11.73 10.63 13.63
C TYR A 163 10.88 11.91 13.69
N ALA A 164 10.02 12.09 12.71
CA ALA A 164 9.15 13.26 12.55
C ALA A 164 7.65 12.89 12.53
N GLY A 165 7.25 11.86 13.27
CA GLY A 165 5.84 11.46 13.36
C GLY A 165 5.21 11.26 11.99
N ILE A 166 4.04 11.85 11.77
CA ILE A 166 3.35 11.78 10.46
C ILE A 166 3.85 12.79 9.43
N GLY A 167 4.86 13.62 9.76
CA GLY A 167 5.42 14.61 8.84
C GLY A 167 4.51 15.81 8.55
N ASP A 168 3.54 16.11 9.42
CA ASP A 168 2.70 17.30 9.28
C ASP A 168 3.45 18.60 9.62
N GLY A 169 2.81 19.73 9.42
CA GLY A 169 3.43 21.03 9.66
C GLY A 169 3.94 21.24 11.09
N ALA A 170 3.30 20.65 12.09
CA ALA A 170 3.73 20.70 13.48
C ALA A 170 4.99 19.85 13.69
N ALA A 171 5.03 18.64 13.16
CA ALA A 171 6.19 17.75 13.22
C ALA A 171 7.42 18.34 12.51
N LEU A 172 7.23 18.94 11.33
CA LEU A 172 8.31 19.58 10.59
C LEU A 172 8.83 20.85 11.28
N SER A 173 7.95 21.59 11.97
CA SER A 173 8.36 22.72 12.81
C SER A 173 9.19 22.27 14.00
N ALA A 174 8.82 21.19 14.65
CA ALA A 174 9.60 20.58 15.73
C ALA A 174 10.96 20.08 15.22
N LEU A 175 10.99 19.37 14.09
CA LEU A 175 12.22 18.93 13.45
C LEU A 175 13.21 20.07 13.22
N THR A 176 12.74 21.19 12.66
CA THR A 176 13.60 22.35 12.38
C THR A 176 14.04 23.09 13.64
N ALA A 177 13.24 23.09 14.70
CA ALA A 177 13.59 23.67 15.98
C ALA A 177 14.63 22.82 16.74
N GLU A 178 14.54 21.52 16.69
CA GLU A 178 15.48 20.58 17.32
C GLU A 178 16.80 20.45 16.54
N HIS A 179 16.74 20.66 15.23
CA HIS A 179 17.88 20.60 14.33
C HIS A 179 18.05 21.95 13.59
N PRO A 180 18.40 23.03 14.32
CA PRO A 180 18.58 24.33 13.70
C PRO A 180 19.84 24.36 12.85
N GLY A 181 19.67 24.50 11.53
CA GLY A 181 20.78 24.61 10.59
C GLY A 181 20.69 23.70 9.40
N ASP A 182 21.78 23.04 9.08
CA ASP A 182 21.88 22.20 7.89
C ASP A 182 21.33 20.78 8.12
N LEU A 183 20.26 20.44 7.40
CA LEU A 183 19.65 19.11 7.42
C LEU A 183 20.24 18.15 6.36
N SER A 184 21.25 18.56 5.60
CA SER A 184 21.80 17.74 4.50
C SER A 184 22.41 16.40 4.95
N LYS A 185 22.67 16.24 6.23
CA LYS A 185 23.14 14.98 6.86
C LYS A 185 22.07 14.36 7.78
N VAL A 186 20.81 14.71 7.56
CA VAL A 186 19.67 14.14 8.28
C VAL A 186 18.83 13.28 7.31
N ILE A 187 18.47 12.08 7.74
CA ILE A 187 17.45 11.24 7.13
C ILE A 187 16.23 11.32 8.04
N VAL A 188 15.10 11.74 7.48
CA VAL A 188 13.85 11.86 8.23
C VAL A 188 13.07 10.56 8.11
N LEU A 189 12.57 10.08 9.24
CA LEU A 189 11.66 8.93 9.32
C LEU A 189 10.27 9.45 9.66
N GLU A 190 9.29 9.12 8.84
CA GLU A 190 7.88 9.47 9.05
C GLU A 190 7.00 8.22 9.01
N ASP A 191 5.91 8.25 9.75
CA ASP A 191 4.90 7.20 9.72
C ASP A 191 4.09 7.26 8.42
N ARG A 192 3.69 6.12 7.93
CA ARG A 192 2.78 6.00 6.79
C ARG A 192 1.39 6.51 7.15
N GLY A 193 0.77 7.26 6.24
CA GLY A 193 -0.60 7.77 6.43
C GLY A 193 -0.69 8.87 7.49
N GLY A 194 -1.81 8.91 8.19
CA GLY A 194 -2.16 9.93 9.17
C GLY A 194 -2.90 11.12 8.56
N SER A 195 -3.38 12.00 9.43
CA SER A 195 -4.05 13.24 9.03
C SER A 195 -3.36 14.44 9.65
N ASP A 196 -3.13 15.46 8.84
CA ASP A 196 -2.53 16.72 9.28
C ASP A 196 -3.30 17.31 10.47
N SER A 197 -2.60 17.61 11.55
CA SER A 197 -3.18 18.01 12.83
C SER A 197 -3.90 19.37 12.78
N ALA A 198 -3.54 20.22 11.84
CA ALA A 198 -4.12 21.56 11.70
C ALA A 198 -5.29 21.59 10.72
N THR A 199 -5.22 20.81 9.65
CA THR A 199 -6.20 20.87 8.54
C THR A 199 -7.10 19.66 8.44
N GLY A 200 -6.74 18.54 9.05
CA GLY A 200 -7.41 17.26 8.91
C GLY A 200 -7.20 16.59 7.54
N ALA A 201 -6.34 17.15 6.69
CA ALA A 201 -6.06 16.58 5.38
C ALA A 201 -5.19 15.31 5.50
N ASP A 202 -5.41 14.36 4.60
CA ASP A 202 -4.63 13.13 4.56
C ASP A 202 -3.14 13.41 4.26
N MET A 203 -2.27 12.83 5.07
CA MET A 203 -0.83 12.87 4.89
C MET A 203 -0.38 11.79 3.90
N THR A 204 -0.66 12.05 2.63
CA THR A 204 -0.19 11.18 1.54
C THR A 204 1.34 11.24 1.41
N HIS A 205 1.94 10.24 0.74
CA HIS A 205 3.38 10.28 0.44
C HIS A 205 3.78 11.58 -0.27
N GLU A 206 2.95 12.04 -1.21
CA GLU A 206 3.19 13.33 -1.90
C GLU A 206 3.17 14.53 -0.95
N ALA A 207 2.24 14.55 0.01
CA ALA A 207 2.17 15.62 1.00
C ALA A 207 3.43 15.65 1.89
N LYS A 208 3.91 14.47 2.33
CA LYS A 208 5.12 14.32 3.13
C LYS A 208 6.37 14.83 2.40
N VAL A 209 6.57 14.34 1.17
CA VAL A 209 7.64 14.80 0.27
C VAL A 209 7.59 16.31 0.09
N LYS A 210 6.41 16.84 -0.23
CA LYS A 210 6.22 18.29 -0.44
C LYS A 210 6.55 19.10 0.81
N GLY A 211 6.16 18.62 1.99
CA GLY A 211 6.49 19.27 3.26
C GLY A 211 8.00 19.43 3.45
N LEU A 212 8.75 18.35 3.27
CA LEU A 212 10.22 18.37 3.41
C LEU A 212 10.90 19.21 2.34
N THR A 213 10.41 19.21 1.11
CA THR A 213 11.00 20.01 0.02
C THR A 213 10.78 21.52 0.19
N GLN A 214 9.83 21.92 1.02
CA GLN A 214 9.56 23.32 1.35
C GLN A 214 10.43 23.86 2.50
N LEU A 215 11.16 23.00 3.21
CA LEU A 215 12.08 23.43 4.24
C LEU A 215 13.23 24.26 3.66
N THR A 216 13.74 25.22 4.43
CA THR A 216 14.89 26.06 4.03
C THR A 216 16.14 25.21 3.82
N SER A 217 16.42 24.29 4.74
CA SER A 217 17.42 23.25 4.58
C SER A 217 16.71 21.93 4.36
N LYS A 218 17.11 21.19 3.33
CA LYS A 218 16.49 19.93 2.96
C LYS A 218 17.22 18.76 3.60
N PRO A 219 16.49 17.78 4.15
CA PRO A 219 17.11 16.54 4.58
C PRO A 219 17.64 15.74 3.40
N ALA A 220 18.62 14.87 3.67
CA ALA A 220 19.22 14.01 2.66
C ALA A 220 18.22 13.00 2.06
N ALA A 221 17.30 12.51 2.88
CA ALA A 221 16.29 11.55 2.44
C ALA A 221 15.09 11.50 3.40
N LEU A 222 13.99 10.96 2.90
CA LEU A 222 12.80 10.61 3.65
C LEU A 222 12.62 9.09 3.64
N ILE A 223 12.36 8.55 4.80
CA ILE A 223 11.95 7.16 5.01
C ILE A 223 10.51 7.18 5.52
N ILE A 224 9.61 6.51 4.82
CA ILE A 224 8.23 6.32 5.27
C ILE A 224 8.09 4.89 5.76
N GLY A 225 7.90 4.73 7.05
CA GLY A 225 7.73 3.46 7.73
C GLY A 225 6.28 3.20 8.09
N ASP A 226 5.90 1.94 8.11
CA ASP A 226 4.62 1.53 8.66
C ASP A 226 4.75 1.45 10.18
N SER A 227 4.07 2.38 10.89
CA SER A 227 4.16 2.48 12.35
C SER A 227 3.25 1.50 13.08
N GLU A 228 2.45 0.75 12.35
CA GLU A 228 1.29 0.10 12.95
C GLU A 228 1.62 -1.00 13.93
N THR A 229 2.84 -1.46 14.06
CA THR A 229 3.22 -2.23 15.25
C THR A 229 4.67 -2.70 15.25
N ALA A 230 5.30 -2.73 16.40
CA ALA A 230 6.55 -3.45 16.68
C ALA A 230 6.42 -4.99 16.44
N GLU A 231 5.26 -5.46 16.11
CA GLU A 231 4.93 -6.86 15.86
C GLU A 231 4.69 -7.17 14.38
N ASN A 232 4.69 -6.15 13.52
CA ASN A 232 4.53 -6.35 12.10
C ASN A 232 5.91 -6.52 11.45
N PRO A 233 6.28 -7.70 10.97
CA PRO A 233 7.57 -7.92 10.30
C PRO A 233 7.59 -7.30 8.89
N TYR A 234 6.69 -6.38 8.59
CA TYR A 234 6.60 -5.76 7.28
C TYR A 234 7.84 -4.95 6.99
N VAL A 235 8.38 -5.20 5.84
CA VAL A 235 9.44 -4.39 5.24
C VAL A 235 8.90 -2.98 5.09
N ALA A 236 9.48 -2.04 5.83
CA ALA A 236 9.16 -0.64 5.70
C ALA A 236 9.28 -0.21 4.23
N THR A 237 8.24 0.37 3.70
CA THR A 237 8.34 1.02 2.39
C THR A 237 9.09 2.32 2.61
N ILE A 238 10.24 2.44 2.02
CA ILE A 238 11.09 3.62 2.15
C ILE A 238 11.09 4.36 0.84
N GLU A 239 10.81 5.64 0.93
CA GLU A 239 10.88 6.56 -0.19
C GLU A 239 11.95 7.61 0.08
N ALA A 240 12.96 7.65 -0.76
CA ALA A 240 13.99 8.66 -0.68
C ALA A 240 13.62 9.87 -1.54
N THR A 241 13.86 11.05 -1.02
CA THR A 241 13.68 12.32 -1.73
C THR A 241 14.89 13.19 -1.57
N HIS A 242 15.21 13.94 -2.59
CA HIS A 242 16.10 15.09 -2.54
C HIS A 242 15.31 16.37 -2.51
#